data_4773d92c817a421d438c8b1f6c1f143f
#
_entry.id   4773d92c817a421d438c8b1f6c1f143f
#
_cell.length_a   1.000
_cell.length_b   1.000
_cell.length_c   1.000
_cell.angle_alpha   90.00
_cell.angle_beta   90.00
_cell.angle_gamma   90.00
#
_symmetry.space_group_name_H-M   'P 1'
#
loop_
_entity.id
_entity.type
_entity.pdbx_description
1 polymer ?
#
loop_
_entity_poly.entity_id
_entity_poly.type
_entity_poly.pdbx_seq_one_letter_code
_entity_poly.pdbx_strand_id
1 'polypeptide(L)'
;MSSNENEVANPKIIVIIHGFYYFGDLIESPKEGYIAIKKAAMFGGFDIDAGLPSVTRGTNNAKVTLNRFDPEEIQFFPENACIGILSCINLYQYSKASVK
;
A
#
# COMPACT_ATOMS: atom_id res chain seq x y z
N MET A 1 14.11 20.87 -4.09
CA MET A 1 13.82 19.71 -4.92
C MET A 1 12.47 19.12 -4.57
N SER A 2 11.62 19.00 -5.54
CA SER A 2 10.31 18.45 -5.29
C SER A 2 10.40 16.94 -5.10
N SER A 3 9.66 16.42 -4.16
CA SER A 3 9.56 14.97 -4.01
C SER A 3 8.64 14.42 -5.09
N ASN A 4 9.01 13.28 -5.63
CA ASN A 4 8.17 12.55 -6.55
C ASN A 4 7.08 11.86 -5.74
N GLU A 5 5.81 12.20 -6.00
CA GLU A 5 4.68 11.59 -5.30
C GLU A 5 4.60 10.08 -5.49
N ASN A 6 5.22 9.57 -6.55
CA ASN A 6 5.23 8.13 -6.83
C ASN A 6 6.43 7.41 -6.21
N GLU A 7 7.31 8.13 -5.55
CA GLU A 7 8.44 7.50 -4.88
C GLU A 7 8.02 6.98 -3.52
N VAL A 8 8.25 5.70 -3.30
CA VAL A 8 7.97 5.03 -2.04
C VAL A 8 9.24 4.29 -1.62
N ALA A 9 9.84 4.72 -0.51
CA ALA A 9 11.13 4.19 -0.07
C ALA A 9 11.01 2.81 0.56
N ASN A 10 9.87 2.50 1.15
CA ASN A 10 9.65 1.24 1.85
C ASN A 10 8.24 0.73 1.55
N PRO A 11 7.98 0.30 0.31
CA PRO A 11 6.63 -0.07 -0.11
C PRO A 11 6.13 -1.32 0.62
N LYS A 12 4.95 -1.20 1.21
CA LYS A 12 4.31 -2.29 1.93
C LYS A 12 2.83 -2.29 1.64
N ILE A 13 2.25 -3.47 1.72
CA ILE A 13 0.80 -3.64 1.74
C ILE A 13 0.42 -3.98 3.17
N ILE A 14 -0.45 -3.17 3.74
CA ILE A 14 -0.95 -3.35 5.10
C ILE A 14 -2.31 -4.01 5.00
N VAL A 15 -2.44 -5.17 5.64
CA VAL A 15 -3.69 -5.92 5.64
C VAL A 15 -4.37 -5.71 6.98
N ILE A 16 -5.56 -5.17 6.93
CA ILE A 16 -6.35 -4.84 8.13
C ILE A 16 -7.47 -5.87 8.28
N ILE A 17 -7.91 -6.09 9.50
CA ILE A 17 -9.02 -6.99 9.78
C ILE A 17 -10.21 -6.64 8.89
N HIS A 18 -11.02 -7.63 8.59
CA HIS A 18 -12.14 -7.53 7.66
C HIS A 18 -11.74 -7.41 6.18
N GLY A 19 -10.45 -7.62 5.87
CA GLY A 19 -10.02 -7.72 4.48
C GLY A 19 -9.77 -6.41 3.76
N PHE A 20 -9.47 -5.36 4.47
CA PHE A 20 -9.06 -4.10 3.85
C PHE A 20 -7.56 -4.11 3.60
N TYR A 21 -7.16 -3.64 2.43
CA TYR A 21 -5.76 -3.60 2.02
C TYR A 21 -5.38 -2.17 1.71
N TYR A 22 -4.21 -1.77 2.20
CA TYR A 22 -3.65 -0.43 1.97
C TYR A 22 -2.22 -0.57 1.49
N PHE A 23 -1.84 0.30 0.57
CA PHE A 23 -0.48 0.38 0.07
C PHE A 23 0.13 1.70 0.51
N GLY A 24 1.39 1.69 0.87
CA GLY A 24 2.07 2.93 1.19
C GLY A 24 3.51 2.71 1.60
N ASP A 25 4.14 3.82 1.93
CA ASP A 25 5.50 3.87 2.41
C ASP A 25 5.48 3.68 3.93
N LEU A 26 5.92 2.52 4.39
CA LEU A 26 5.94 2.25 5.82
C LEU A 26 7.03 3.10 6.48
N ILE A 27 6.64 3.88 7.46
CA ILE A 27 7.55 4.76 8.20
C ILE A 27 7.51 4.40 9.67
N GLU A 28 8.50 4.89 10.41
CA GLU A 28 8.48 4.79 11.85
C GLU A 28 7.29 5.58 12.38
N SER A 29 6.46 4.93 13.19
CA SER A 29 5.27 5.60 13.71
C SER A 29 5.64 6.54 14.87
N PRO A 30 5.25 7.81 14.80
CA PRO A 30 5.40 8.71 15.93
C PRO A 30 4.39 8.42 17.05
N LYS A 31 3.48 7.48 16.81
CA LYS A 31 2.39 7.17 17.70
C LYS A 31 2.53 5.73 18.17
N GLU A 32 2.76 5.56 19.45
CA GLU A 32 2.93 4.23 20.04
C GLU A 32 1.67 3.39 19.85
N GLY A 33 1.85 2.12 19.50
CA GLY A 33 0.73 1.20 19.30
C GLY A 33 0.08 1.32 17.92
N TYR A 34 0.64 2.12 17.03
CA TYR A 34 0.10 2.33 15.69
C TYR A 34 1.17 2.07 14.65
N ILE A 35 0.72 1.58 13.50
CA ILE A 35 1.54 1.47 12.30
C ILE A 35 1.26 2.71 11.46
N ALA A 36 2.28 3.30 10.90
CA ALA A 36 2.15 4.52 10.11
C ALA A 36 2.65 4.31 8.69
N ILE A 37 1.87 4.78 7.73
CA ILE A 37 2.30 4.83 6.33
C ILE A 37 2.01 6.21 5.77
N LYS A 38 2.82 6.62 4.82
CA LYS A 38 2.57 7.84 4.07
C LYS A 38 2.56 7.53 2.58
N LYS A 39 2.11 8.50 1.78
CA LYS A 39 1.87 8.28 0.35
C LYS A 39 0.97 7.06 0.16
N ALA A 40 -0.08 7.00 0.97
CA ALA A 40 -0.92 5.82 1.09
C ALA A 40 -2.01 5.77 0.04
N ALA A 41 -2.45 4.56 -0.24
CA ALA A 41 -3.63 4.34 -1.06
C ALA A 41 -4.38 3.13 -0.52
N MET A 42 -5.70 3.17 -0.65
CA MET A 42 -6.54 2.04 -0.33
C MET A 42 -6.77 1.23 -1.60
N PHE A 43 -6.70 -0.09 -1.50
CA PHE A 43 -7.04 -0.94 -2.61
C PHE A 43 -8.52 -0.79 -2.93
N GLY A 44 -8.82 -0.35 -4.14
CA GLY A 44 -10.20 -0.31 -4.65
C GLY A 44 -10.62 -1.63 -5.24
N GLY A 45 -9.63 -2.48 -5.54
CA GLY A 45 -9.87 -3.80 -6.07
C GLY A 45 -8.60 -4.33 -6.69
N PHE A 46 -8.54 -5.64 -6.86
CA PHE A 46 -7.46 -6.24 -7.61
C PHE A 46 -7.96 -7.51 -8.27
N ASP A 47 -7.44 -7.74 -9.48
CA ASP A 47 -7.75 -8.93 -10.25
C ASP A 47 -6.85 -10.03 -9.73
N ILE A 48 -7.44 -11.03 -9.11
CA ILE A 48 -6.72 -12.01 -8.34
C ILE A 48 -6.68 -13.40 -8.96
N ASP A 49 -6.70 -13.49 -10.25
CA ASP A 49 -6.42 -14.79 -10.86
C ASP A 49 -5.10 -15.36 -10.36
N ALA A 50 -4.16 -14.48 -10.06
CA ALA A 50 -2.85 -14.87 -9.58
C ALA A 50 -2.65 -14.65 -8.08
N GLY A 51 -3.61 -14.01 -7.40
CA GLY A 51 -3.58 -13.79 -5.97
C GLY A 51 -2.71 -12.62 -5.51
N LEU A 52 -2.78 -12.32 -4.24
CA LEU A 52 -2.06 -11.21 -3.63
C LEU A 52 -0.53 -11.32 -3.78
N PRO A 53 0.09 -12.51 -3.67
CA PRO A 53 1.54 -12.61 -3.90
C PRO A 53 1.97 -12.11 -5.27
N SER A 54 1.15 -12.28 -6.30
CA SER A 54 1.47 -11.76 -7.63
C SER A 54 1.36 -10.24 -7.68
N VAL A 55 0.43 -9.66 -6.93
CA VAL A 55 0.32 -8.21 -6.80
C VAL A 55 1.58 -7.65 -6.14
N THR A 56 2.06 -8.29 -5.08
CA THR A 56 3.25 -7.81 -4.37
C THR A 56 4.50 -7.79 -5.24
N ARG A 57 4.56 -8.69 -6.21
CA ARG A 57 5.70 -8.82 -7.13
C ARG A 57 5.46 -8.15 -8.47
N GLY A 58 4.23 -7.71 -8.74
CA GLY A 58 3.87 -7.16 -10.04
C GLY A 58 3.96 -8.15 -11.18
N THR A 59 3.58 -9.42 -10.94
CA THR A 59 3.71 -10.49 -11.92
C THR A 59 2.36 -11.00 -12.39
N ASN A 60 2.39 -11.85 -13.43
CA ASN A 60 1.22 -12.57 -13.95
C ASN A 60 0.07 -11.66 -14.34
N ASN A 61 0.38 -10.48 -14.87
CA ASN A 61 -0.63 -9.50 -15.29
C ASN A 61 -1.59 -9.10 -14.17
N ALA A 62 -1.16 -9.27 -12.92
CA ALA A 62 -1.97 -8.86 -11.78
C ALA A 62 -2.29 -7.37 -11.88
N LYS A 63 -3.56 -7.04 -11.75
CA LYS A 63 -4.02 -5.64 -11.82
C LYS A 63 -4.49 -5.20 -10.46
N VAL A 64 -4.25 -3.94 -10.16
CA VAL A 64 -4.68 -3.35 -8.90
C VAL A 64 -5.18 -1.94 -9.13
N THR A 65 -6.25 -1.59 -8.43
CA THR A 65 -6.76 -0.24 -8.40
C THR A 65 -6.46 0.36 -7.05
N LEU A 66 -5.82 1.51 -7.06
CA LEU A 66 -5.41 2.21 -5.83
C LEU A 66 -6.15 3.54 -5.76
N ASN A 67 -6.87 3.75 -4.67
CA ASN A 67 -7.52 5.03 -4.37
C ASN A 67 -6.62 5.80 -3.42
N ARG A 68 -6.00 6.83 -3.93
CA ARG A 68 -4.91 7.51 -3.25
C ARG A 68 -5.39 8.51 -2.23
N PHE A 69 -4.81 8.46 -1.03
CA PHE A 69 -4.95 9.52 -0.04
C PHE A 69 -4.00 10.67 -0.38
N ASP A 70 -4.17 11.79 0.30
CA ASP A 70 -3.25 12.91 0.17
C ASP A 70 -1.83 12.44 0.51
N PRO A 71 -0.85 12.62 -0.39
CA PRO A 71 0.51 12.15 -0.12
C PRO A 71 1.19 12.85 1.05
N GLU A 72 0.70 14.01 1.47
CA GLU A 72 1.23 14.71 2.63
C GLU A 72 0.71 14.17 3.94
N GLU A 73 -0.36 13.38 3.91
CA GLU A 73 -0.97 12.85 5.12
C GLU A 73 -0.39 11.50 5.50
N ILE A 74 -0.30 11.27 6.80
CA ILE A 74 0.12 9.98 7.34
C ILE A 74 -1.12 9.23 7.77
N GLN A 75 -1.23 7.97 7.35
CA GLN A 75 -2.32 7.10 7.76
C GLN A 75 -1.86 6.21 8.89
N PHE A 76 -2.65 6.11 9.94
CA PHE A 76 -2.33 5.32 11.12
C PHE A 76 -3.30 4.16 11.25
N PHE A 77 -2.77 3.00 11.60
CA PHE A 77 -3.59 1.83 11.86
C PHE A 77 -3.20 1.24 13.22
N PRO A 78 -4.16 0.93 14.08
CA PRO A 78 -3.82 0.26 15.35
C PRO A 78 -3.10 -1.06 15.04
N GLU A 79 -2.04 -1.34 15.79
CA GLU A 79 -1.27 -2.57 15.57
C GLU A 79 -2.14 -3.82 15.69
N ASN A 80 -3.10 -3.82 16.61
CA ASN A 80 -3.96 -4.98 16.81
C ASN A 80 -5.03 -5.15 15.72
N ALA A 81 -5.21 -4.16 14.86
CA ALA A 81 -6.09 -4.28 13.70
C ALA A 81 -5.33 -4.74 12.44
N CYS A 82 -4.02 -4.71 12.49
CA CYS A 82 -3.18 -5.12 11.37
C CYS A 82 -2.92 -6.62 11.46
N ILE A 83 -3.33 -7.37 10.45
CA ILE A 83 -3.13 -8.82 10.41
C ILE A 83 -1.99 -9.24 9.50
N GLY A 84 -1.40 -8.30 8.79
CA GLY A 84 -0.24 -8.60 7.96
C GLY A 84 0.37 -7.35 7.37
N ILE A 85 1.68 -7.41 7.19
CA ILE A 85 2.44 -6.38 6.48
C ILE A 85 3.24 -7.11 5.42
N LEU A 86 2.97 -6.82 4.16
CA LEU A 86 3.58 -7.52 3.04
C LEU A 86 4.56 -6.62 2.32
N SER A 87 5.77 -7.12 2.12
CA SER A 87 6.73 -6.42 1.27
C SER A 87 6.25 -6.49 -0.17
N CYS A 88 6.40 -5.41 -0.90
CA CYS A 88 5.96 -5.36 -2.28
C CYS A 88 6.81 -4.40 -3.08
N ILE A 89 6.62 -4.44 -4.40
CA ILE A 89 7.21 -3.44 -5.28
C ILE A 89 6.45 -2.11 -5.12
N ASN A 90 7.00 -1.05 -5.69
CA ASN A 90 6.30 0.23 -5.70
C ASN A 90 5.13 0.15 -6.68
N LEU A 91 3.93 -0.03 -6.16
CA LEU A 91 2.73 -0.23 -6.99
C LEU A 91 2.36 1.01 -7.79
N TYR A 92 2.77 2.20 -7.37
CA TYR A 92 2.51 3.41 -8.15
C TYR A 92 3.25 3.43 -9.47
N GLN A 93 4.36 2.69 -9.55
CA GLN A 93 5.18 2.60 -10.77
C GLN A 93 4.94 1.29 -11.52
N TYR A 94 4.08 0.43 -10.98
CA TYR A 94 3.76 -0.82 -11.62
C TYR A 94 2.79 -0.58 -12.79
N SER A 95 3.13 -1.10 -13.97
CA SER A 95 2.40 -0.79 -15.21
C SER A 95 0.95 -1.26 -15.21
N LYS A 96 0.59 -2.22 -14.37
CA LYS A 96 -0.79 -2.72 -14.28
C LYS A 96 -1.59 -2.06 -13.17
N ALA A 97 -1.00 -1.12 -12.45
CA ALA A 97 -1.71 -0.42 -11.39
C ALA A 97 -2.45 0.77 -11.97
N SER A 98 -3.70 0.95 -11.54
CA SER A 98 -4.51 2.12 -11.85
C SER A 98 -4.61 2.96 -10.58
N VAL A 99 -4.08 4.17 -10.61
CA VAL A 99 -4.07 5.05 -9.44
C VAL A 99 -5.06 6.18 -9.67
N LYS A 100 -5.95 6.37 -8.71
CA LYS A 100 -7.00 7.39 -8.81
C LYS A 100 -6.83 8.47 -7.76
#